data_22abca05571eba3b7efa8c8816a2e056
#
_entry.id   22abca05571eba3b7efa8c8816a2e056
#
_cell.length_a   1.000
_cell.length_b   1.000
_cell.length_c   1.000
_cell.angle_alpha   90.00
_cell.angle_beta   90.00
_cell.angle_gamma   90.00
#
_symmetry.space_group_name_H-M   'P 1'
#
loop_
_entity.id
_entity.type
_entity.pdbx_description
1 polymer ?
#
loop_
_entity_poly.entity_id
_entity_poly.type
_entity_poly.pdbx_seq_one_letter_code
_entity_poly.pdbx_strand_id
1 'polypeptide(L)'
;MKRILIALAVLLSVQVADAQTKSPDAAKKAVAAAEAAAENPKKAAKVATWVKLASSYMDAYNAPAGSAWVGASKQELQLLMGGQQPLAVENVEVGGEALVKETYADKDFYFNGAGQLVLIDVTKPVIENALAKAIDAYKKAYEVDVKKSKIKDITGGLEIVARKYMDEAMNAYTFGDLAKASELFEAAADASAIEPLAKNDTTALYNAGYTAWAVGNNERAKGIFEKCLAIGYYYEGGEVYAKLGDIYTKLGDAKKGAATLEEGFVKFPQSQSILIGLINYYISSGENTDRLFSLIDEAKKNEPNNASLYYVEGNIYKELKQIDKAVEKYMMCAQINPEYEYGFIGAGVMYYELAIELQEKASNELDDKKWMELNKQFEEALKNALNPFESAFNLTKDESLKVSIAEYLKNIYYRFISNGPEFEEGYKKYNDIVASR
;
A
#
# COMPACT_ATOMS: atom_id res chain seq x y z
N MET A 1 11.24 5.60 7.15
CA MET A 1 9.80 5.59 6.86
C MET A 1 9.63 5.81 5.35
N LYS A 2 9.39 4.72 4.59
CA LYS A 2 9.15 4.84 3.14
C LYS A 2 7.83 5.57 2.97
N ARG A 3 7.89 6.76 2.37
CA ARG A 3 6.71 7.46 1.87
C ARG A 3 6.08 6.56 0.82
N ILE A 4 4.93 5.97 1.15
CA ILE A 4 4.06 5.39 0.13
C ILE A 4 3.56 6.59 -0.64
N LEU A 5 4.16 6.85 -1.80
CA LEU A 5 3.59 7.69 -2.83
C LEU A 5 2.32 6.95 -3.29
N ILE A 6 1.20 7.23 -2.62
CA ILE A 6 -0.09 7.05 -3.25
C ILE A 6 -0.05 8.01 -4.43
N ALA A 7 0.16 7.48 -5.62
CA ALA A 7 -0.13 8.22 -6.81
C ALA A 7 -1.59 8.69 -6.64
N LEU A 8 -1.76 9.98 -6.35
CA LEU A 8 -3.01 10.68 -6.59
C LEU A 8 -3.25 10.51 -8.09
N ALA A 9 -3.87 9.39 -8.46
CA ALA A 9 -4.58 9.31 -9.70
C ALA A 9 -5.69 10.35 -9.55
N VAL A 10 -5.38 11.56 -9.97
CA VAL A 10 -6.40 12.53 -10.37
C VAL A 10 -7.12 11.84 -11.53
N LEU A 11 -8.04 10.97 -11.20
CA LEU A 11 -9.10 10.59 -12.10
C LEU A 11 -9.81 11.90 -12.37
N LEU A 12 -9.45 12.52 -13.51
CA LEU A 12 -10.29 13.49 -14.18
C LEU A 12 -11.64 12.79 -14.37
N SER A 13 -12.49 12.89 -13.35
CA SER A 13 -13.89 12.63 -13.50
C SER A 13 -14.37 13.67 -14.51
N VAL A 14 -14.50 13.23 -15.75
CA VAL A 14 -15.35 13.93 -16.72
C VAL A 14 -16.74 13.91 -16.07
N GLN A 15 -17.01 14.95 -15.29
CA GLN A 15 -18.38 15.20 -14.85
C GLN A 15 -19.14 15.58 -16.11
N VAL A 16 -19.90 14.62 -16.61
CA VAL A 16 -21.02 14.93 -17.48
C VAL A 16 -21.80 15.99 -16.72
N ALA A 17 -22.01 17.14 -17.36
CA ALA A 17 -22.79 18.24 -16.81
C ALA A 17 -24.22 17.74 -16.57
N ASP A 18 -24.43 17.13 -15.40
CA ASP A 18 -25.75 16.76 -14.93
C ASP A 18 -26.40 17.94 -14.23
N ALA A 19 -27.71 18.00 -14.37
CA ALA A 19 -28.64 18.98 -13.90
C ALA A 19 -28.19 19.66 -12.59
N GLN A 20 -28.32 20.99 -12.54
CA GLN A 20 -28.04 21.88 -11.41
C GLN A 20 -28.31 21.20 -10.05
N THR A 21 -27.26 21.03 -9.24
CA THR A 21 -27.35 20.38 -7.92
C THR A 21 -28.43 21.05 -7.09
N LYS A 22 -29.31 20.25 -6.49
CA LYS A 22 -30.39 20.78 -5.65
C LYS A 22 -29.86 21.47 -4.41
N SER A 23 -30.51 22.55 -3.98
CA SER A 23 -30.22 23.10 -2.65
C SER A 23 -30.56 22.09 -1.54
N PRO A 24 -29.92 22.17 -0.36
CA PRO A 24 -30.19 21.29 0.78
C PRO A 24 -31.67 21.16 1.11
N ASP A 25 -32.40 22.27 1.16
CA ASP A 25 -33.86 22.28 1.44
C ASP A 25 -34.68 21.61 0.33
N ALA A 26 -34.32 21.82 -0.94
CA ALA A 26 -34.99 21.19 -2.06
C ALA A 26 -34.74 19.69 -2.10
N ALA A 27 -33.52 19.26 -1.77
CA ALA A 27 -33.14 17.85 -1.67
C ALA A 27 -33.89 17.16 -0.51
N LYS A 28 -33.96 17.79 0.66
CA LYS A 28 -34.71 17.27 1.83
C LYS A 28 -36.20 17.08 1.50
N LYS A 29 -36.84 18.05 0.84
CA LYS A 29 -38.24 17.94 0.40
C LYS A 29 -38.42 16.83 -0.65
N ALA A 30 -37.47 16.66 -1.57
CA ALA A 30 -37.52 15.61 -2.56
C ALA A 30 -37.42 14.21 -1.92
N VAL A 31 -36.54 14.01 -0.93
CA VAL A 31 -36.45 12.77 -0.18
C VAL A 31 -37.78 12.46 0.52
N ALA A 32 -38.35 13.38 1.28
CA ALA A 32 -39.60 13.17 2.01
C ALA A 32 -40.76 12.79 1.05
N ALA A 33 -40.83 13.44 -0.10
CA ALA A 33 -41.84 13.11 -1.11
C ALA A 33 -41.62 11.72 -1.74
N ALA A 34 -40.36 11.31 -1.94
CA ALA A 34 -40.01 9.99 -2.49
C ALA A 34 -40.24 8.86 -1.47
N GLU A 35 -39.92 9.09 -0.17
CA GLU A 35 -40.24 8.16 0.92
C GLU A 35 -41.75 7.93 1.04
N ALA A 36 -42.55 8.99 1.07
CA ALA A 36 -44.02 8.88 1.09
C ALA A 36 -44.58 8.15 -0.14
N ALA A 37 -43.90 8.27 -1.29
CA ALA A 37 -44.29 7.49 -2.49
C ALA A 37 -43.92 6.00 -2.34
N ALA A 38 -42.81 5.67 -1.71
CA ALA A 38 -42.37 4.29 -1.47
C ALA A 38 -43.22 3.58 -0.40
N GLU A 39 -43.79 4.32 0.55
CA GLU A 39 -44.76 3.79 1.54
C GLU A 39 -46.15 3.46 0.94
N ASN A 40 -46.49 4.05 -0.21
CA ASN A 40 -47.77 3.77 -0.84
C ASN A 40 -47.73 2.43 -1.59
N PRO A 41 -48.57 1.41 -1.25
CA PRO A 41 -48.47 0.06 -1.82
C PRO A 41 -48.56 0.00 -3.34
N LYS A 42 -49.40 0.86 -3.94
CA LYS A 42 -49.60 0.92 -5.42
C LYS A 42 -48.38 1.52 -6.13
N LYS A 43 -47.67 2.44 -5.49
CA LYS A 43 -46.47 3.05 -6.02
C LYS A 43 -45.23 2.20 -5.71
N ALA A 44 -45.16 1.58 -4.55
CA ALA A 44 -44.06 0.67 -4.14
C ALA A 44 -43.90 -0.55 -5.07
N ALA A 45 -44.98 -0.97 -5.75
CA ALA A 45 -44.93 -2.02 -6.77
C ALA A 45 -44.22 -1.58 -8.07
N LYS A 46 -43.89 -0.29 -8.23
CA LYS A 46 -43.30 0.26 -9.45
C LYS A 46 -41.79 0.49 -9.24
N VAL A 47 -40.94 -0.06 -10.09
CA VAL A 47 -39.49 0.13 -10.05
C VAL A 47 -39.09 1.61 -10.09
N ALA A 48 -39.79 2.43 -10.87
CA ALA A 48 -39.50 3.87 -10.97
C ALA A 48 -39.62 4.61 -9.62
N THR A 49 -40.47 4.14 -8.70
CA THR A 49 -40.57 4.71 -7.34
C THR A 49 -39.29 4.55 -6.56
N TRP A 50 -38.70 3.36 -6.55
CA TRP A 50 -37.47 3.05 -5.82
C TRP A 50 -36.24 3.67 -6.47
N VAL A 51 -36.15 3.68 -7.81
CA VAL A 51 -35.06 4.41 -8.50
C VAL A 51 -35.13 5.90 -8.16
N LYS A 52 -36.37 6.49 -8.13
CA LYS A 52 -36.54 7.90 -7.75
C LYS A 52 -36.13 8.15 -6.29
N LEU A 53 -36.47 7.25 -5.38
CA LEU A 53 -36.07 7.34 -3.97
C LEU A 53 -34.53 7.30 -3.85
N ALA A 54 -33.88 6.34 -4.49
CA ALA A 54 -32.43 6.24 -4.51
C ALA A 54 -31.77 7.52 -5.06
N SER A 55 -32.25 8.02 -6.21
CA SER A 55 -31.76 9.28 -6.78
C SER A 55 -31.97 10.47 -5.83
N SER A 56 -33.09 10.48 -5.07
CA SER A 56 -33.35 11.56 -4.12
C SER A 56 -32.38 11.53 -2.93
N TYR A 57 -31.97 10.34 -2.46
CA TYR A 57 -30.93 10.21 -1.46
C TYR A 57 -29.56 10.65 -2.00
N MET A 58 -29.24 10.34 -3.27
CA MET A 58 -28.01 10.81 -3.92
C MET A 58 -28.00 12.34 -4.10
N ASP A 59 -29.15 12.94 -4.47
CA ASP A 59 -29.28 14.40 -4.51
C ASP A 59 -29.03 15.02 -3.11
N ALA A 60 -29.57 14.41 -2.06
CA ALA A 60 -29.37 14.86 -0.68
C ALA A 60 -27.92 14.70 -0.19
N TYR A 61 -27.24 13.65 -0.62
CA TYR A 61 -25.81 13.45 -0.37
C TYR A 61 -24.97 14.55 -1.01
N ASN A 62 -25.23 14.89 -2.27
CA ASN A 62 -24.44 15.88 -3.01
C ASN A 62 -24.79 17.33 -2.64
N ALA A 63 -25.99 17.59 -2.10
CA ALA A 63 -26.51 18.94 -1.89
C ALA A 63 -25.61 19.89 -1.05
N PRO A 64 -24.94 19.46 0.03
CA PRO A 64 -24.04 20.33 0.78
C PRO A 64 -22.81 20.76 -0.03
N ALA A 65 -22.20 19.85 -0.78
CA ALA A 65 -21.06 20.16 -1.65
C ALA A 65 -21.49 21.06 -2.84
N GLY A 66 -22.74 20.99 -3.24
CA GLY A 66 -23.28 21.73 -4.37
C GLY A 66 -22.62 21.34 -5.69
N SER A 67 -22.20 22.32 -6.47
CA SER A 67 -21.46 22.12 -7.72
C SER A 67 -19.94 22.20 -7.55
N ALA A 68 -19.43 22.10 -6.31
CA ALA A 68 -18.00 22.08 -6.06
C ALA A 68 -17.38 20.74 -6.46
N TRP A 69 -16.17 20.75 -7.00
CA TRP A 69 -15.39 19.56 -7.36
C TRP A 69 -13.92 19.70 -6.98
N VAL A 70 -13.27 18.61 -6.65
CA VAL A 70 -11.84 18.57 -6.40
C VAL A 70 -11.07 18.98 -7.64
N GLY A 71 -10.14 19.91 -7.50
CA GLY A 71 -9.40 20.55 -8.61
C GLY A 71 -9.92 21.94 -9.00
N ALA A 72 -11.13 22.32 -8.56
CA ALA A 72 -11.66 23.66 -8.84
C ALA A 72 -10.81 24.75 -8.18
N SER A 73 -10.60 25.86 -8.86
CA SER A 73 -9.97 27.04 -8.28
C SER A 73 -10.91 27.79 -7.34
N LYS A 74 -10.37 28.58 -6.40
CA LYS A 74 -11.18 29.43 -5.53
C LYS A 74 -12.10 30.38 -6.31
N GLN A 75 -11.65 30.91 -7.45
CA GLN A 75 -12.43 31.81 -8.29
C GLN A 75 -13.65 31.10 -8.91
N GLU A 76 -13.45 29.90 -9.44
CA GLU A 76 -14.55 29.08 -9.98
C GLU A 76 -15.58 28.76 -8.90
N LEU A 77 -15.13 28.37 -7.70
CA LEU A 77 -16.02 28.07 -6.59
C LEU A 77 -16.80 29.28 -6.10
N GLN A 78 -16.20 30.46 -6.04
CA GLN A 78 -16.92 31.70 -5.69
C GLN A 78 -18.08 32.00 -6.63
N LEU A 79 -17.88 31.79 -7.94
CA LEU A 79 -18.92 31.94 -8.94
C LEU A 79 -20.05 30.91 -8.74
N LEU A 80 -19.68 29.65 -8.53
CA LEU A 80 -20.64 28.54 -8.35
C LEU A 80 -21.45 28.65 -7.05
N MET A 81 -20.82 29.19 -5.99
CA MET A 81 -21.47 29.38 -4.69
C MET A 81 -22.25 30.69 -4.58
N GLY A 82 -22.41 31.44 -5.69
CA GLY A 82 -23.15 32.69 -5.71
C GLY A 82 -22.59 33.79 -4.78
N GLY A 83 -21.27 33.78 -4.57
CA GLY A 83 -20.60 34.76 -3.72
C GLY A 83 -20.69 34.49 -2.22
N GLN A 84 -21.10 33.28 -1.80
CA GLN A 84 -21.11 32.87 -0.40
C GLN A 84 -19.69 32.99 0.19
N GLN A 85 -19.57 33.66 1.33
CA GLN A 85 -18.28 33.83 2.03
C GLN A 85 -18.10 32.73 3.09
N PRO A 86 -16.87 32.26 3.34
CA PRO A 86 -16.59 31.33 4.44
C PRO A 86 -16.80 32.01 5.79
N LEU A 87 -17.21 31.25 6.79
CA LEU A 87 -17.37 31.66 8.19
C LEU A 87 -16.02 31.80 8.89
N ALA A 88 -15.04 30.98 8.49
CA ALA A 88 -13.67 31.01 8.99
C ALA A 88 -12.70 30.56 7.91
N VAL A 89 -11.45 31.04 8.00
CA VAL A 89 -10.34 30.62 7.13
C VAL A 89 -9.13 30.35 8.02
N GLU A 90 -8.57 29.15 7.92
CA GLU A 90 -7.48 28.68 8.78
C GLU A 90 -6.40 27.96 7.94
N ASN A 91 -5.14 28.10 8.36
CA ASN A 91 -4.07 27.26 7.83
C ASN A 91 -4.03 25.97 8.68
N VAL A 92 -4.08 24.82 8.02
CA VAL A 92 -4.08 23.51 8.64
C VAL A 92 -3.06 22.60 7.99
N GLU A 93 -2.66 21.55 8.69
CA GLU A 93 -1.85 20.47 8.13
C GLU A 93 -2.70 19.21 8.05
N VAL A 94 -2.83 18.63 6.87
CA VAL A 94 -3.59 17.40 6.64
C VAL A 94 -2.75 16.44 5.81
N GLY A 95 -2.52 15.24 6.33
CA GLY A 95 -1.70 14.23 5.64
C GLY A 95 -0.24 14.64 5.41
N GLY A 96 0.28 15.61 6.19
CA GLY A 96 1.61 16.19 6.04
C GLY A 96 1.70 17.31 5.00
N GLU A 97 0.57 17.77 4.46
CA GLU A 97 0.49 18.88 3.53
C GLU A 97 -0.13 20.13 4.19
N ALA A 98 0.46 21.29 3.95
CA ALA A 98 -0.08 22.56 4.40
C ALA A 98 -1.24 22.99 3.49
N LEU A 99 -2.44 23.11 4.05
CA LEU A 99 -3.66 23.48 3.35
C LEU A 99 -4.31 24.71 3.97
N VAL A 100 -5.13 25.39 3.19
CA VAL A 100 -6.04 26.46 3.66
C VAL A 100 -7.42 25.88 3.78
N LYS A 101 -7.95 25.80 5.00
CA LYS A 101 -9.31 25.36 5.31
C LYS A 101 -10.26 26.56 5.29
N GLU A 102 -11.33 26.49 4.52
CA GLU A 102 -12.45 27.43 4.52
C GLU A 102 -13.70 26.74 5.07
N THR A 103 -14.18 27.22 6.21
CA THR A 103 -15.36 26.65 6.89
C THR A 103 -16.64 27.38 6.46
N TYR A 104 -17.65 26.60 6.06
CA TYR A 104 -19.00 27.05 5.75
C TYR A 104 -20.02 26.45 6.73
N ALA A 105 -21.28 26.78 6.58
CA ALA A 105 -22.34 26.36 7.53
C ALA A 105 -22.56 24.83 7.60
N ASP A 106 -22.25 24.12 6.52
CA ASP A 106 -22.54 22.68 6.32
C ASP A 106 -21.37 21.87 5.76
N LYS A 107 -20.23 22.53 5.48
CA LYS A 107 -19.04 21.91 4.90
C LYS A 107 -17.77 22.69 5.17
N ASP A 108 -16.64 22.00 5.01
CA ASP A 108 -15.30 22.57 4.96
C ASP A 108 -14.67 22.29 3.60
N PHE A 109 -14.01 23.30 3.03
CA PHE A 109 -13.21 23.19 1.82
C PHE A 109 -11.74 23.34 2.17
N TYR A 110 -10.89 22.49 1.58
CA TYR A 110 -9.45 22.52 1.80
C TYR A 110 -8.74 22.81 0.48
N PHE A 111 -7.91 23.84 0.47
CA PHE A 111 -7.18 24.30 -0.71
C PHE A 111 -5.69 24.08 -0.56
N ASN A 112 -5.03 23.63 -1.61
CA ASN A 112 -3.57 23.56 -1.67
C ASN A 112 -2.93 24.95 -1.86
N GLY A 113 -1.58 25.02 -1.84
CA GLY A 113 -0.84 26.25 -2.03
C GLY A 113 -1.05 26.95 -3.39
N ALA A 114 -1.58 26.24 -4.40
CA ALA A 114 -1.97 26.79 -5.70
C ALA A 114 -3.42 27.34 -5.71
N GLY A 115 -4.14 27.26 -4.60
CA GLY A 115 -5.54 27.68 -4.50
C GLY A 115 -6.54 26.76 -5.18
N GLN A 116 -6.19 25.49 -5.36
CA GLN A 116 -7.07 24.45 -5.88
C GLN A 116 -7.72 23.70 -4.74
N LEU A 117 -9.02 23.41 -4.85
CA LEU A 117 -9.76 22.56 -3.92
C LEU A 117 -9.22 21.13 -3.98
N VAL A 118 -8.78 20.58 -2.85
CA VAL A 118 -8.24 19.21 -2.77
C VAL A 118 -9.10 18.28 -1.93
N LEU A 119 -9.88 18.81 -0.98
CA LEU A 119 -10.78 18.02 -0.12
C LEU A 119 -12.09 18.79 0.13
N ILE A 120 -13.18 18.05 0.20
CA ILE A 120 -14.50 18.54 0.61
C ILE A 120 -14.93 17.68 1.80
N ASP A 121 -15.14 18.30 2.96
CA ASP A 121 -15.67 17.64 4.13
C ASP A 121 -17.07 18.18 4.45
N VAL A 122 -18.09 17.32 4.35
CA VAL A 122 -19.47 17.68 4.64
C VAL A 122 -19.72 17.52 6.15
N THR A 123 -19.79 18.64 6.85
CA THR A 123 -19.95 18.67 8.32
C THR A 123 -21.41 18.53 8.78
N LYS A 124 -22.37 18.83 7.89
CA LYS A 124 -23.82 18.67 8.16
C LYS A 124 -24.53 18.07 6.95
N PRO A 125 -24.66 16.75 6.89
CA PRO A 125 -25.37 16.08 5.81
C PRO A 125 -26.86 16.43 5.85
N VAL A 126 -27.50 16.52 4.67
CA VAL A 126 -28.96 16.76 4.56
C VAL A 126 -29.76 15.56 5.08
N ILE A 127 -29.26 14.36 4.82
CA ILE A 127 -29.83 13.09 5.29
C ILE A 127 -28.67 12.23 5.78
N GLU A 128 -28.78 11.77 7.02
CA GLU A 128 -27.82 10.83 7.60
C GLU A 128 -27.82 9.50 6.84
N ASN A 129 -26.63 8.97 6.59
CA ASN A 129 -26.41 7.70 5.88
C ASN A 129 -27.07 7.64 4.49
N ALA A 130 -27.08 8.77 3.77
CA ALA A 130 -27.75 8.90 2.48
C ALA A 130 -27.29 7.84 1.45
N LEU A 131 -25.99 7.52 1.40
CA LEU A 131 -25.45 6.49 0.50
C LEU A 131 -26.01 5.09 0.82
N ALA A 132 -26.06 4.70 2.11
CA ALA A 132 -26.61 3.41 2.52
C ALA A 132 -28.10 3.33 2.19
N LYS A 133 -28.87 4.39 2.45
CA LYS A 133 -30.29 4.47 2.06
C LYS A 133 -30.49 4.40 0.57
N ALA A 134 -29.60 4.99 -0.23
CA ALA A 134 -29.64 4.88 -1.69
C ALA A 134 -29.42 3.42 -2.14
N ILE A 135 -28.48 2.70 -1.53
CA ILE A 135 -28.26 1.26 -1.77
C ILE A 135 -29.53 0.46 -1.51
N ASP A 136 -30.15 0.66 -0.33
CA ASP A 136 -31.38 -0.07 0.03
C ASP A 136 -32.51 0.20 -0.96
N ALA A 137 -32.62 1.43 -1.42
CA ALA A 137 -33.62 1.79 -2.45
C ALA A 137 -33.27 1.14 -3.81
N TYR A 138 -31.99 1.08 -4.22
CA TYR A 138 -31.59 0.38 -5.45
C TYR A 138 -31.79 -1.14 -5.36
N LYS A 139 -31.49 -1.77 -4.22
CA LYS A 139 -31.79 -3.18 -3.99
C LYS A 139 -33.29 -3.44 -4.15
N LYS A 140 -34.12 -2.58 -3.56
CA LYS A 140 -35.57 -2.70 -3.68
C LYS A 140 -36.05 -2.45 -5.11
N ALA A 141 -35.44 -1.50 -5.82
CA ALA A 141 -35.72 -1.29 -7.25
C ALA A 141 -35.42 -2.58 -8.06
N TYR A 142 -34.29 -3.24 -7.80
CA TYR A 142 -33.91 -4.47 -8.49
C TYR A 142 -34.86 -5.62 -8.21
N GLU A 143 -35.32 -5.79 -6.95
CA GLU A 143 -36.27 -6.82 -6.54
C GLU A 143 -37.61 -6.67 -7.29
N VAL A 144 -38.13 -5.44 -7.45
CA VAL A 144 -39.43 -5.20 -8.08
C VAL A 144 -39.36 -5.07 -9.61
N ASP A 145 -38.17 -4.99 -10.19
CA ASP A 145 -37.96 -4.87 -11.65
C ASP A 145 -37.95 -6.23 -12.35
N VAL A 146 -39.07 -6.94 -12.25
CA VAL A 146 -39.23 -8.27 -12.86
C VAL A 146 -38.96 -8.25 -14.39
N LYS A 147 -39.24 -7.15 -15.05
CA LYS A 147 -39.07 -6.98 -16.52
C LYS A 147 -37.65 -6.48 -16.88
N LYS A 148 -36.80 -6.24 -15.92
CA LYS A 148 -35.45 -5.69 -16.12
C LYS A 148 -35.44 -4.35 -16.89
N SER A 149 -36.50 -3.55 -16.73
CA SER A 149 -36.73 -2.32 -17.47
C SER A 149 -35.84 -1.15 -17.01
N LYS A 150 -35.29 -1.21 -15.80
CA LYS A 150 -34.48 -0.16 -15.17
C LYS A 150 -33.07 -0.64 -14.74
N ILE A 151 -32.64 -1.76 -15.29
CA ILE A 151 -31.32 -2.34 -14.95
C ILE A 151 -30.18 -1.33 -15.12
N LYS A 152 -30.17 -0.58 -16.24
CA LYS A 152 -29.12 0.42 -16.49
C LYS A 152 -29.12 1.54 -15.44
N ASP A 153 -30.32 2.03 -15.08
CA ASP A 153 -30.43 3.09 -14.06
C ASP A 153 -29.98 2.60 -12.68
N ILE A 154 -30.33 1.35 -12.33
CA ILE A 154 -29.95 0.73 -11.06
C ILE A 154 -28.43 0.48 -11.02
N THR A 155 -27.87 -0.15 -12.08
CA THR A 155 -26.44 -0.43 -12.17
C THR A 155 -25.61 0.85 -12.10
N GLY A 156 -25.96 1.85 -12.93
CA GLY A 156 -25.27 3.15 -12.94
C GLY A 156 -25.37 3.88 -11.60
N GLY A 157 -26.53 3.78 -10.93
CA GLY A 157 -26.72 4.34 -9.60
C GLY A 157 -25.83 3.67 -8.54
N LEU A 158 -25.74 2.34 -8.53
CA LEU A 158 -24.85 1.59 -7.64
C LEU A 158 -23.36 1.91 -7.90
N GLU A 159 -22.96 2.04 -9.18
CA GLU A 159 -21.60 2.47 -9.53
C GLU A 159 -21.25 3.86 -8.96
N ILE A 160 -22.22 4.79 -9.02
CA ILE A 160 -22.04 6.14 -8.45
C ILE A 160 -21.91 6.04 -6.92
N VAL A 161 -22.76 5.27 -6.25
CA VAL A 161 -22.71 5.09 -4.79
C VAL A 161 -21.36 4.48 -4.37
N ALA A 162 -20.92 3.42 -5.04
CA ALA A 162 -19.61 2.79 -4.74
C ALA A 162 -18.46 3.79 -4.88
N ARG A 163 -18.45 4.58 -5.95
CA ARG A 163 -17.45 5.63 -6.16
C ARG A 163 -17.51 6.70 -5.06
N LYS A 164 -18.69 7.10 -4.59
CA LYS A 164 -18.83 8.09 -3.50
C LYS A 164 -18.29 7.55 -2.18
N TYR A 165 -18.52 6.27 -1.87
CA TYR A 165 -17.87 5.64 -0.72
C TYR A 165 -16.34 5.59 -0.86
N MET A 166 -15.83 5.32 -2.07
CA MET A 166 -14.38 5.38 -2.33
C MET A 166 -13.83 6.79 -2.10
N ASP A 167 -14.53 7.84 -2.57
CA ASP A 167 -14.13 9.25 -2.36
C ASP A 167 -14.09 9.58 -0.86
N GLU A 168 -15.12 9.20 -0.09
CA GLU A 168 -15.14 9.39 1.37
C GLU A 168 -14.05 8.59 2.09
N ALA A 169 -13.77 7.35 1.65
CA ALA A 169 -12.71 6.54 2.20
C ALA A 169 -11.34 7.18 2.00
N MET A 170 -11.07 7.72 0.81
CA MET A 170 -9.85 8.45 0.50
C MET A 170 -9.73 9.73 1.33
N ASN A 171 -10.82 10.46 1.54
CA ASN A 171 -10.83 11.62 2.42
C ASN A 171 -10.48 11.21 3.87
N ALA A 172 -11.16 10.21 4.42
CA ALA A 172 -10.87 9.70 5.77
C ALA A 172 -9.41 9.24 5.91
N TYR A 173 -8.88 8.54 4.90
CA TYR A 173 -7.46 8.15 4.83
C TYR A 173 -6.53 9.37 4.88
N THR A 174 -6.83 10.40 4.09
CA THR A 174 -6.03 11.65 4.02
C THR A 174 -6.05 12.40 5.34
N PHE A 175 -7.18 12.40 6.05
CA PHE A 175 -7.29 12.95 7.41
C PHE A 175 -6.61 12.09 8.49
N GLY A 176 -6.10 10.90 8.14
CA GLY A 176 -5.49 9.97 9.09
C GLY A 176 -6.49 9.13 9.89
N ASP A 177 -7.79 9.23 9.60
CA ASP A 177 -8.82 8.38 10.20
C ASP A 177 -8.89 7.03 9.45
N LEU A 178 -7.86 6.21 9.67
CA LEU A 178 -7.73 4.92 8.99
C LEU A 178 -8.83 3.93 9.40
N ALA A 179 -9.39 4.06 10.60
CA ALA A 179 -10.48 3.20 11.06
C ALA A 179 -11.74 3.47 10.20
N LYS A 180 -12.14 4.74 10.08
CA LYS A 180 -13.24 5.17 9.22
C LYS A 180 -12.96 4.88 7.74
N ALA A 181 -11.72 5.09 7.29
CA ALA A 181 -11.31 4.73 5.93
C ALA A 181 -11.54 3.25 5.63
N SER A 182 -11.19 2.34 6.55
CA SER A 182 -11.44 0.91 6.41
C SER A 182 -12.92 0.59 6.22
N GLU A 183 -13.80 1.20 7.04
CA GLU A 183 -15.25 0.99 6.94
C GLU A 183 -15.81 1.47 5.60
N LEU A 184 -15.36 2.63 5.14
CA LEU A 184 -15.82 3.24 3.89
C LEU A 184 -15.29 2.51 2.66
N PHE A 185 -14.04 2.03 2.67
CA PHE A 185 -13.51 1.17 1.61
C PHE A 185 -14.30 -0.15 1.51
N GLU A 186 -14.63 -0.79 2.65
CA GLU A 186 -15.45 -2.00 2.62
C GLU A 186 -16.86 -1.68 2.10
N ALA A 187 -17.46 -0.56 2.50
CA ALA A 187 -18.76 -0.12 1.98
C ALA A 187 -18.72 0.11 0.45
N ALA A 188 -17.62 0.63 -0.10
CA ALA A 188 -17.42 0.77 -1.54
C ALA A 188 -17.36 -0.59 -2.24
N ALA A 189 -16.60 -1.55 -1.68
CA ALA A 189 -16.51 -2.92 -2.20
C ALA A 189 -17.87 -3.63 -2.14
N ASP A 190 -18.57 -3.53 -1.01
CA ASP A 190 -19.89 -4.13 -0.81
C ASP A 190 -20.93 -3.52 -1.77
N ALA A 191 -20.91 -2.19 -1.99
CA ALA A 191 -21.79 -1.53 -2.96
C ALA A 191 -21.53 -2.03 -4.39
N SER A 192 -20.28 -2.25 -4.76
CA SER A 192 -19.88 -2.80 -6.07
C SER A 192 -20.34 -4.25 -6.26
N ALA A 193 -20.41 -5.03 -5.19
CA ALA A 193 -20.80 -6.44 -5.22
C ALA A 193 -22.33 -6.67 -5.34
N ILE A 194 -23.15 -5.62 -5.16
CA ILE A 194 -24.60 -5.73 -5.19
C ILE A 194 -25.11 -5.99 -6.62
N GLU A 195 -26.05 -6.95 -6.75
CA GLU A 195 -26.77 -7.15 -8.01
C GLU A 195 -27.64 -5.92 -8.37
N PRO A 196 -27.70 -5.52 -9.63
CA PRO A 196 -27.17 -6.17 -10.83
C PRO A 196 -25.74 -5.72 -11.21
N LEU A 197 -25.02 -4.95 -10.38
CA LEU A 197 -23.65 -4.50 -10.66
C LEU A 197 -22.68 -5.67 -10.55
N ALA A 198 -22.74 -6.45 -9.46
CA ALA A 198 -22.03 -7.71 -9.23
C ALA A 198 -20.53 -7.68 -9.56
N LYS A 199 -19.85 -6.60 -9.23
CA LYS A 199 -18.40 -6.42 -9.45
C LYS A 199 -17.61 -6.63 -8.15
N ASN A 200 -16.53 -7.37 -8.23
CA ASN A 200 -15.54 -7.43 -7.14
C ASN A 200 -14.62 -6.21 -7.24
N ASP A 201 -14.82 -5.21 -6.40
CA ASP A 201 -13.88 -4.09 -6.28
C ASP A 201 -12.71 -4.51 -5.40
N THR A 202 -11.70 -5.13 -6.03
CA THR A 202 -10.53 -5.66 -5.35
C THR A 202 -9.66 -4.56 -4.74
N THR A 203 -9.64 -3.36 -5.33
CA THR A 203 -8.90 -2.21 -4.80
C THR A 203 -9.52 -1.72 -3.50
N ALA A 204 -10.84 -1.51 -3.49
CA ALA A 204 -11.57 -1.11 -2.30
C ALA A 204 -11.42 -2.16 -1.19
N LEU A 205 -11.60 -3.45 -1.53
CA LEU A 205 -11.49 -4.54 -0.57
C LEU A 205 -10.09 -4.64 0.05
N TYR A 206 -9.03 -4.55 -0.76
CA TYR A 206 -7.66 -4.56 -0.25
C TYR A 206 -7.38 -3.36 0.66
N ASN A 207 -7.77 -2.15 0.24
CA ASN A 207 -7.56 -0.94 1.03
C ASN A 207 -8.30 -0.98 2.37
N ALA A 208 -9.52 -1.57 2.40
CA ALA A 208 -10.25 -1.80 3.64
C ALA A 208 -9.46 -2.71 4.62
N GLY A 209 -8.89 -3.81 4.12
CA GLY A 209 -8.06 -4.71 4.91
C GLY A 209 -6.77 -4.05 5.36
N TYR A 210 -6.09 -3.34 4.46
CA TYR A 210 -4.84 -2.66 4.75
C TYR A 210 -5.00 -1.57 5.83
N THR A 211 -6.02 -0.73 5.74
CA THR A 211 -6.27 0.33 6.72
C THR A 211 -6.69 -0.23 8.07
N ALA A 212 -7.48 -1.32 8.11
CA ALA A 212 -7.79 -2.05 9.35
C ALA A 212 -6.52 -2.63 10.00
N TRP A 213 -5.64 -3.25 9.20
CA TRP A 213 -4.36 -3.78 9.67
C TRP A 213 -3.44 -2.68 10.21
N ALA A 214 -3.38 -1.53 9.51
CA ALA A 214 -2.53 -0.40 9.88
C ALA A 214 -2.90 0.22 11.24
N VAL A 215 -4.18 0.19 11.62
CA VAL A 215 -4.63 0.63 12.97
C VAL A 215 -4.64 -0.49 14.01
N GLY A 216 -4.17 -1.69 13.65
CA GLY A 216 -4.12 -2.83 14.57
C GLY A 216 -5.46 -3.54 14.79
N ASN A 217 -6.50 -3.24 14.01
CA ASN A 217 -7.77 -3.97 14.06
C ASN A 217 -7.64 -5.31 13.31
N ASN A 218 -6.87 -6.24 13.92
CA ASN A 218 -6.47 -7.49 13.29
C ASN A 218 -7.66 -8.41 12.98
N GLU A 219 -8.72 -8.45 13.81
CA GLU A 219 -9.90 -9.27 13.54
C GLU A 219 -10.65 -8.81 12.29
N ARG A 220 -10.83 -7.50 12.16
CA ARG A 220 -11.45 -6.92 10.96
C ARG A 220 -10.59 -7.15 9.72
N ALA A 221 -9.28 -6.85 9.81
CA ALA A 221 -8.33 -7.04 8.73
C ALA A 221 -8.29 -8.51 8.24
N LYS A 222 -8.30 -9.47 9.19
CA LYS A 222 -8.38 -10.90 8.89
C LYS A 222 -9.57 -11.22 8.01
N GLY A 223 -10.77 -10.85 8.45
CA GLY A 223 -12.00 -11.15 7.70
C GLY A 223 -12.00 -10.58 6.29
N ILE A 224 -11.44 -9.37 6.11
CA ILE A 224 -11.37 -8.71 4.80
C ILE A 224 -10.32 -9.39 3.91
N PHE A 225 -9.13 -9.70 4.41
CA PHE A 225 -8.12 -10.37 3.60
C PHE A 225 -8.48 -11.83 3.29
N GLU A 226 -9.21 -12.52 4.16
CA GLU A 226 -9.80 -13.83 3.84
C GLU A 226 -10.81 -13.71 2.68
N LYS A 227 -11.63 -12.64 2.63
CA LYS A 227 -12.48 -12.34 1.46
C LYS A 227 -11.65 -12.13 0.19
N CYS A 228 -10.51 -11.40 0.27
CA CYS A 228 -9.60 -11.23 -0.87
C CYS A 228 -9.12 -12.59 -1.42
N LEU A 229 -8.65 -13.49 -0.55
CA LEU A 229 -8.22 -14.83 -0.97
C LEU A 229 -9.36 -15.64 -1.58
N ALA A 230 -10.57 -15.56 -0.99
CA ALA A 230 -11.74 -16.32 -1.47
C ALA A 230 -12.14 -15.93 -2.90
N ILE A 231 -11.94 -14.67 -3.29
CA ILE A 231 -12.20 -14.21 -4.67
C ILE A 231 -10.97 -14.32 -5.59
N GLY A 232 -9.87 -14.96 -5.11
CA GLY A 232 -8.64 -15.12 -5.88
C GLY A 232 -7.82 -13.85 -6.06
N TYR A 233 -7.98 -12.87 -5.17
CA TYR A 233 -7.21 -11.63 -5.21
C TYR A 233 -6.09 -11.63 -4.18
N TYR A 234 -4.85 -11.51 -4.65
CA TYR A 234 -3.66 -11.67 -3.83
C TYR A 234 -2.88 -10.38 -3.62
N TYR A 235 -3.19 -9.32 -4.38
CA TYR A 235 -2.41 -8.09 -4.52
C TYR A 235 -0.97 -8.37 -4.98
N GLU A 236 -0.19 -7.33 -5.23
CA GLU A 236 1.16 -7.43 -5.78
C GLU A 236 2.05 -8.41 -5.00
N GLY A 237 2.64 -9.39 -5.70
CA GLY A 237 3.55 -10.36 -5.10
C GLY A 237 2.95 -11.21 -3.97
N GLY A 238 1.62 -11.31 -3.86
CA GLY A 238 0.98 -12.11 -2.81
C GLY A 238 0.92 -11.43 -1.44
N GLU A 239 0.92 -10.08 -1.40
CA GLU A 239 0.93 -9.30 -0.15
C GLU A 239 -0.23 -9.65 0.80
N VAL A 240 -1.38 -10.09 0.28
CA VAL A 240 -2.51 -10.57 1.09
C VAL A 240 -2.11 -11.76 1.97
N TYR A 241 -1.30 -12.70 1.46
CA TYR A 241 -0.77 -13.80 2.24
C TYR A 241 0.17 -13.32 3.34
N ALA A 242 1.06 -12.37 3.01
CA ALA A 242 1.99 -11.80 3.98
C ALA A 242 1.25 -11.10 5.13
N LYS A 243 0.23 -10.29 4.81
CA LYS A 243 -0.60 -9.61 5.82
C LYS A 243 -1.38 -10.61 6.68
N LEU A 244 -2.00 -11.63 6.09
CA LEU A 244 -2.70 -12.65 6.85
C LEU A 244 -1.77 -13.46 7.75
N GLY A 245 -0.57 -13.78 7.31
CA GLY A 245 0.44 -14.45 8.13
C GLY A 245 0.80 -13.65 9.38
N ASP A 246 1.05 -12.34 9.22
CA ASP A 246 1.30 -11.40 10.33
C ASP A 246 0.08 -11.30 11.26
N ILE A 247 -1.12 -11.16 10.69
CA ILE A 247 -2.37 -11.03 11.45
C ILE A 247 -2.65 -12.27 12.29
N TYR A 248 -2.55 -13.49 11.72
CA TYR A 248 -2.74 -14.72 12.47
C TYR A 248 -1.74 -14.84 13.62
N THR A 249 -0.47 -14.47 13.38
CA THR A 249 0.56 -14.45 14.42
C THR A 249 0.20 -13.48 15.55
N LYS A 250 -0.25 -12.26 15.22
CA LYS A 250 -0.69 -11.25 16.20
C LYS A 250 -1.93 -11.67 16.98
N LEU A 251 -2.80 -12.48 16.38
CA LEU A 251 -3.98 -13.06 17.03
C LEU A 251 -3.67 -14.32 17.84
N GLY A 252 -2.41 -14.76 17.93
CA GLY A 252 -1.97 -15.91 18.71
C GLY A 252 -2.02 -17.24 17.98
N ASP A 253 -2.36 -17.27 16.69
CA ASP A 253 -2.36 -18.46 15.85
C ASP A 253 -1.19 -18.47 14.86
N ALA A 254 0.03 -18.46 15.41
CA ALA A 254 1.26 -18.43 14.63
C ALA A 254 1.39 -19.62 13.66
N LYS A 255 0.84 -20.81 14.01
CA LYS A 255 0.85 -21.98 13.12
C LYS A 255 -0.01 -21.76 11.88
N LYS A 256 -1.21 -21.19 12.04
CA LYS A 256 -2.06 -20.85 10.90
C LYS A 256 -1.42 -19.74 10.07
N GLY A 257 -0.74 -18.78 10.73
CA GLY A 257 0.06 -17.76 10.07
C GLY A 257 1.11 -18.36 9.16
N ALA A 258 1.92 -19.29 9.68
CA ALA A 258 2.94 -19.99 8.90
C ALA A 258 2.35 -20.80 7.74
N ALA A 259 1.28 -21.56 7.98
CA ALA A 259 0.61 -22.32 6.92
C ALA A 259 0.08 -21.39 5.79
N THR A 260 -0.45 -20.24 6.14
CA THR A 260 -0.89 -19.21 5.18
C THR A 260 0.29 -18.67 4.36
N LEU A 261 1.41 -18.38 5.03
CA LEU A 261 2.63 -17.94 4.36
C LEU A 261 3.22 -19.02 3.45
N GLU A 262 3.22 -20.30 3.85
CA GLU A 262 3.66 -21.42 3.01
C GLU A 262 2.82 -21.54 1.74
N GLU A 263 1.48 -21.46 1.86
CA GLU A 263 0.59 -21.44 0.70
C GLU A 263 0.90 -20.26 -0.23
N GLY A 264 1.13 -19.08 0.35
CA GLY A 264 1.51 -17.89 -0.39
C GLY A 264 2.86 -18.06 -1.09
N PHE A 265 3.85 -18.67 -0.44
CA PHE A 265 5.17 -18.90 -1.01
C PHE A 265 5.14 -19.86 -2.22
N VAL A 266 4.33 -20.90 -2.17
CA VAL A 266 4.14 -21.81 -3.31
C VAL A 266 3.61 -21.07 -4.55
N LYS A 267 2.74 -20.07 -4.35
CA LYS A 267 2.18 -19.27 -5.45
C LYS A 267 3.08 -18.09 -5.86
N PHE A 268 3.79 -17.52 -4.90
CA PHE A 268 4.63 -16.32 -5.07
C PHE A 268 6.02 -16.53 -4.46
N PRO A 269 6.84 -17.42 -5.04
CA PRO A 269 8.13 -17.79 -4.44
C PRO A 269 9.15 -16.65 -4.41
N GLN A 270 8.92 -15.56 -5.15
CA GLN A 270 9.76 -14.37 -5.17
C GLN A 270 9.31 -13.29 -4.16
N SER A 271 8.19 -13.53 -3.45
CA SER A 271 7.66 -12.55 -2.49
C SER A 271 8.55 -12.41 -1.27
N GLN A 272 9.19 -11.27 -1.15
CA GLN A 272 10.05 -10.98 0.00
C GLN A 272 9.25 -10.86 1.30
N SER A 273 8.05 -10.28 1.25
CA SER A 273 7.18 -10.13 2.42
C SER A 273 6.77 -11.48 3.00
N ILE A 274 6.39 -12.43 2.15
CA ILE A 274 6.04 -13.79 2.54
C ILE A 274 7.26 -14.50 3.14
N LEU A 275 8.40 -14.40 2.45
CA LEU A 275 9.63 -15.02 2.90
C LEU A 275 10.08 -14.51 4.27
N ILE A 276 10.09 -13.20 4.48
CA ILE A 276 10.42 -12.61 5.78
C ILE A 276 9.49 -13.14 6.87
N GLY A 277 8.19 -13.25 6.58
CA GLY A 277 7.22 -13.83 7.50
C GLY A 277 7.56 -15.28 7.88
N LEU A 278 7.91 -16.12 6.89
CA LEU A 278 8.32 -17.52 7.11
C LEU A 278 9.62 -17.61 7.92
N ILE A 279 10.64 -16.84 7.56
CA ILE A 279 11.91 -16.80 8.30
C ILE A 279 11.66 -16.43 9.75
N ASN A 280 10.90 -15.35 9.99
CA ASN A 280 10.58 -14.90 11.35
C ASN A 280 9.83 -15.97 12.15
N TYR A 281 8.88 -16.66 11.53
CA TYR A 281 8.16 -17.75 12.18
C TYR A 281 9.11 -18.89 12.58
N TYR A 282 9.87 -19.43 11.63
CA TYR A 282 10.75 -20.60 11.90
C TYR A 282 11.87 -20.26 12.87
N ILE A 283 12.41 -19.05 12.85
CA ILE A 283 13.44 -18.62 13.83
C ILE A 283 12.81 -18.43 15.22
N SER A 284 11.66 -17.79 15.34
CA SER A 284 11.05 -17.47 16.63
C SER A 284 10.38 -18.67 17.30
N SER A 285 9.84 -19.62 16.52
CA SER A 285 9.22 -20.84 17.05
C SER A 285 10.23 -21.87 17.53
N GLY A 286 11.51 -21.76 17.12
CA GLY A 286 12.52 -22.80 17.32
C GLY A 286 12.23 -24.09 16.54
N GLU A 287 11.25 -24.06 15.64
CA GLU A 287 10.97 -25.17 14.74
C GLU A 287 12.09 -25.32 13.71
N ASN A 288 12.28 -26.56 13.24
CA ASN A 288 13.35 -26.86 12.29
C ASN A 288 13.16 -26.08 10.97
N THR A 289 14.17 -25.30 10.59
CA THR A 289 14.22 -24.56 9.32
C THR A 289 14.27 -25.46 8.08
N ASP A 290 14.43 -26.78 8.23
CA ASP A 290 14.44 -27.74 7.11
C ASP A 290 13.18 -27.66 6.25
N ARG A 291 12.03 -27.33 6.86
CA ARG A 291 10.79 -27.12 6.11
C ARG A 291 10.89 -25.96 5.13
N LEU A 292 11.51 -24.85 5.56
CA LEU A 292 11.72 -23.69 4.71
C LEU A 292 12.66 -24.00 3.54
N PHE A 293 13.77 -24.71 3.81
CA PHE A 293 14.67 -25.18 2.75
C PHE A 293 13.96 -26.15 1.79
N SER A 294 13.10 -27.03 2.29
CA SER A 294 12.31 -27.93 1.45
C SER A 294 11.38 -27.18 0.48
N LEU A 295 10.74 -26.10 0.94
CA LEU A 295 9.89 -25.25 0.08
C LEU A 295 10.69 -24.56 -1.02
N ILE A 296 11.90 -24.08 -0.69
CA ILE A 296 12.80 -23.44 -1.67
C ILE A 296 13.29 -24.47 -2.68
N ASP A 297 13.64 -25.69 -2.22
CA ASP A 297 14.09 -26.75 -3.12
C ASP A 297 12.96 -27.22 -4.05
N GLU A 298 11.73 -27.21 -3.60
CA GLU A 298 10.56 -27.47 -4.43
C GLU A 298 10.36 -26.36 -5.47
N ALA A 299 10.46 -25.10 -5.06
CA ALA A 299 10.40 -23.96 -5.97
C ALA A 299 11.52 -24.00 -7.02
N LYS A 300 12.77 -24.35 -6.65
CA LYS A 300 13.90 -24.51 -7.58
C LYS A 300 13.68 -25.65 -8.58
N LYS A 301 13.00 -26.74 -8.21
CA LYS A 301 12.66 -27.80 -9.16
C LYS A 301 11.73 -27.30 -10.27
N ASN A 302 10.81 -26.41 -9.93
CA ASN A 302 9.87 -25.81 -10.87
C ASN A 302 10.51 -24.69 -11.69
N GLU A 303 11.41 -23.92 -11.08
CA GLU A 303 12.06 -22.76 -11.67
C GLU A 303 13.60 -22.80 -11.47
N PRO A 304 14.33 -23.72 -12.11
CA PRO A 304 15.76 -23.97 -11.84
C PRO A 304 16.67 -22.79 -12.17
N ASN A 305 16.25 -21.91 -13.08
CA ASN A 305 17.00 -20.72 -13.50
C ASN A 305 16.52 -19.44 -12.80
N ASN A 306 15.70 -19.56 -11.75
CA ASN A 306 15.25 -18.41 -10.98
C ASN A 306 16.30 -18.01 -9.95
N ALA A 307 17.13 -17.04 -10.29
CA ALA A 307 18.21 -16.55 -9.45
C ALA A 307 17.70 -16.03 -8.08
N SER A 308 16.46 -15.51 -8.03
CA SER A 308 15.90 -14.97 -6.78
C SER A 308 15.71 -16.04 -5.70
N LEU A 309 15.51 -17.32 -6.06
CA LEU A 309 15.40 -18.41 -5.09
C LEU A 309 16.74 -18.67 -4.36
N TYR A 310 17.86 -18.50 -5.04
CA TYR A 310 19.18 -18.60 -4.42
C TYR A 310 19.49 -17.37 -3.57
N TYR A 311 19.05 -16.19 -3.98
CA TYR A 311 19.10 -14.99 -3.16
C TYR A 311 18.32 -15.16 -1.85
N VAL A 312 17.12 -15.73 -1.94
CA VAL A 312 16.27 -16.10 -0.80
C VAL A 312 17.00 -17.07 0.14
N GLU A 313 17.60 -18.11 -0.40
CA GLU A 313 18.38 -19.08 0.39
C GLU A 313 19.58 -18.41 1.10
N GLY A 314 20.24 -17.48 0.42
CA GLY A 314 21.28 -16.64 0.99
C GLY A 314 20.76 -15.80 2.18
N ASN A 315 19.59 -15.19 2.06
CA ASN A 315 18.95 -14.45 3.14
C ASN A 315 18.66 -15.33 4.38
N ILE A 316 18.20 -16.57 4.17
CA ILE A 316 17.99 -17.52 5.28
C ILE A 316 19.31 -17.83 5.98
N TYR A 317 20.34 -18.17 5.24
CA TYR A 317 21.65 -18.45 5.84
C TYR A 317 22.23 -17.21 6.55
N LYS A 318 21.99 -16.00 6.05
CA LYS A 318 22.34 -14.74 6.72
C LYS A 318 21.67 -14.66 8.09
N GLU A 319 20.33 -14.85 8.16
CA GLU A 319 19.60 -14.83 9.43
C GLU A 319 20.03 -15.93 10.41
N LEU A 320 20.44 -17.10 9.88
CA LEU A 320 21.04 -18.18 10.65
C LEU A 320 22.51 -17.92 11.05
N LYS A 321 23.09 -16.76 10.69
CA LYS A 321 24.49 -16.38 10.91
C LYS A 321 25.49 -17.36 10.30
N GLN A 322 25.13 -18.04 9.24
CA GLN A 322 25.98 -18.96 8.48
C GLN A 322 26.59 -18.23 7.28
N ILE A 323 27.54 -17.34 7.54
CA ILE A 323 28.09 -16.37 6.57
C ILE A 323 28.60 -17.07 5.31
N ASP A 324 29.41 -18.13 5.43
CA ASP A 324 30.00 -18.82 4.26
C ASP A 324 28.91 -19.37 3.33
N LYS A 325 27.85 -19.96 3.90
CA LYS A 325 26.73 -20.48 3.11
C LYS A 325 25.91 -19.36 2.50
N ALA A 326 25.68 -18.27 3.21
CA ALA A 326 25.00 -17.10 2.68
C ALA A 326 25.72 -16.55 1.45
N VAL A 327 27.04 -16.36 1.55
CA VAL A 327 27.90 -15.91 0.44
C VAL A 327 27.83 -16.90 -0.73
N GLU A 328 27.96 -18.22 -0.46
CA GLU A 328 27.83 -19.25 -1.50
C GLU A 328 26.52 -19.08 -2.29
N LYS A 329 25.40 -18.94 -1.61
CA LYS A 329 24.08 -18.83 -2.26
C LYS A 329 23.91 -17.52 -3.01
N TYR A 330 24.38 -16.42 -2.46
CA TYR A 330 24.38 -15.14 -3.17
C TYR A 330 25.24 -15.17 -4.45
N MET A 331 26.40 -15.82 -4.40
CA MET A 331 27.25 -15.97 -5.57
C MET A 331 26.66 -16.96 -6.59
N MET A 332 25.95 -18.01 -6.16
CA MET A 332 25.17 -18.88 -7.05
C MET A 332 24.06 -18.09 -7.75
N CYS A 333 23.38 -17.21 -7.04
CA CYS A 333 22.41 -16.29 -7.61
C CYS A 333 23.02 -15.48 -8.78
N ALA A 334 24.20 -14.89 -8.55
CA ALA A 334 24.92 -14.12 -9.54
C ALA A 334 25.44 -14.98 -10.72
N GLN A 335 25.77 -16.27 -10.51
CA GLN A 335 26.16 -17.20 -11.58
C GLN A 335 24.97 -17.57 -12.47
N ILE A 336 23.76 -17.76 -11.91
CA ILE A 336 22.55 -18.12 -12.65
C ILE A 336 22.03 -16.93 -13.46
N ASN A 337 22.03 -15.75 -12.87
CA ASN A 337 21.69 -14.50 -13.54
C ASN A 337 22.72 -13.41 -13.24
N PRO A 338 23.74 -13.23 -14.09
CA PRO A 338 24.77 -12.20 -13.89
C PRO A 338 24.24 -10.75 -13.92
N GLU A 339 23.02 -10.52 -14.41
CA GLU A 339 22.37 -9.20 -14.42
C GLU A 339 21.53 -8.93 -13.17
N TYR A 340 21.43 -9.92 -12.26
CA TYR A 340 20.67 -9.79 -11.03
C TYR A 340 21.57 -9.25 -9.90
N GLU A 341 21.63 -7.92 -9.78
CA GLU A 341 22.55 -7.21 -8.88
C GLU A 341 22.43 -7.60 -7.41
N TYR A 342 21.27 -8.07 -6.95
CA TYR A 342 21.03 -8.40 -5.55
C TYR A 342 21.89 -9.57 -5.03
N GLY A 343 22.28 -10.50 -5.89
CA GLY A 343 23.24 -11.56 -5.54
C GLY A 343 24.59 -10.98 -5.16
N PHE A 344 25.11 -10.06 -5.97
CA PHE A 344 26.37 -9.38 -5.68
C PHE A 344 26.28 -8.48 -4.46
N ILE A 345 25.18 -7.73 -4.30
CA ILE A 345 24.94 -6.89 -3.12
C ILE A 345 24.94 -7.76 -1.84
N GLY A 346 24.22 -8.88 -1.85
CA GLY A 346 24.13 -9.80 -0.72
C GLY A 346 25.50 -10.33 -0.32
N ALA A 347 26.33 -10.79 -1.28
CA ALA A 347 27.66 -11.26 -1.01
C ALA A 347 28.59 -10.15 -0.46
N GLY A 348 28.56 -8.96 -1.07
CA GLY A 348 29.32 -7.80 -0.62
C GLY A 348 28.98 -7.39 0.82
N VAL A 349 27.69 -7.32 1.15
CA VAL A 349 27.21 -6.99 2.50
C VAL A 349 27.66 -8.05 3.51
N MET A 350 27.59 -9.34 3.17
CA MET A 350 28.04 -10.40 4.09
C MET A 350 29.52 -10.31 4.43
N TYR A 351 30.36 -10.08 3.42
CA TYR A 351 31.79 -9.89 3.68
C TYR A 351 32.06 -8.61 4.48
N TYR A 352 31.32 -7.54 4.25
CA TYR A 352 31.48 -6.29 4.98
C TYR A 352 31.00 -6.43 6.44
N GLU A 353 29.89 -7.08 6.71
CA GLU A 353 29.40 -7.39 8.06
C GLU A 353 30.40 -8.28 8.80
N LEU A 354 30.98 -9.30 8.14
CA LEU A 354 32.06 -10.13 8.72
C LEU A 354 33.29 -9.28 9.09
N ALA A 355 33.67 -8.34 8.23
CA ALA A 355 34.76 -7.44 8.52
C ALA A 355 34.49 -6.60 9.77
N ILE A 356 33.31 -6.02 9.92
CA ILE A 356 32.91 -5.26 11.12
C ILE A 356 33.01 -6.15 12.38
N GLU A 357 32.50 -7.37 12.32
CA GLU A 357 32.57 -8.31 13.46
C GLU A 357 34.01 -8.64 13.85
N LEU A 358 34.86 -8.88 12.85
CA LEU A 358 36.30 -9.17 13.09
C LEU A 358 37.04 -7.95 13.66
N GLN A 359 36.71 -6.75 13.19
CA GLN A 359 37.25 -5.50 13.73
C GLN A 359 36.86 -5.30 15.20
N GLU A 360 35.62 -5.57 15.55
CA GLU A 360 35.14 -5.50 16.93
C GLU A 360 35.85 -6.51 17.82
N LYS A 361 36.01 -7.75 17.36
CA LYS A 361 36.76 -8.79 18.04
C LYS A 361 38.23 -8.39 18.23
N ALA A 362 38.88 -7.86 17.21
CA ALA A 362 40.25 -7.37 17.28
C ALA A 362 40.40 -6.22 18.29
N SER A 363 39.43 -5.30 18.32
CA SER A 363 39.49 -4.15 19.26
C SER A 363 39.44 -4.56 20.74
N ASN A 364 38.89 -5.74 21.02
CA ASN A 364 38.77 -6.29 22.38
C ASN A 364 39.80 -7.37 22.70
N GLU A 365 40.69 -7.76 21.75
CA GLU A 365 41.69 -8.80 21.95
C GLU A 365 42.96 -8.23 22.57
N LEU A 366 43.47 -8.89 23.61
CA LEU A 366 44.66 -8.51 24.35
C LEU A 366 45.91 -9.33 23.96
N ASP A 367 45.73 -10.46 23.29
CA ASP A 367 46.84 -11.28 22.80
C ASP A 367 47.31 -10.77 21.43
N ASP A 368 48.56 -10.32 21.33
CA ASP A 368 49.12 -9.73 20.11
C ASP A 368 49.01 -10.65 18.88
N LYS A 369 49.19 -11.96 19.05
CA LYS A 369 49.12 -12.92 17.92
C LYS A 369 47.72 -13.08 17.43
N LYS A 370 46.75 -13.17 18.34
CA LYS A 370 45.34 -13.24 17.98
C LYS A 370 44.86 -11.93 17.39
N TRP A 371 45.30 -10.79 17.93
CA TRP A 371 45.02 -9.48 17.37
C TRP A 371 45.49 -9.38 15.90
N MET A 372 46.76 -9.81 15.63
CA MET A 372 47.30 -9.82 14.27
C MET A 372 46.49 -10.71 13.32
N GLU A 373 46.08 -11.88 13.78
CA GLU A 373 45.28 -12.82 12.99
C GLU A 373 43.87 -12.24 12.69
N LEU A 374 43.19 -11.65 13.67
CA LEU A 374 41.92 -11.01 13.51
C LEU A 374 41.98 -9.82 12.54
N ASN A 375 43.02 -8.99 12.61
CA ASN A 375 43.22 -7.89 11.67
C ASN A 375 43.47 -8.37 10.24
N LYS A 376 44.22 -9.47 10.09
CA LYS A 376 44.40 -10.09 8.77
C LYS A 376 43.08 -10.57 8.18
N GLN A 377 42.27 -11.29 8.96
CA GLN A 377 40.95 -11.77 8.55
C GLN A 377 39.99 -10.60 8.23
N PHE A 378 40.02 -9.53 9.01
CA PHE A 378 39.30 -8.29 8.76
C PHE A 378 39.66 -7.69 7.38
N GLU A 379 40.95 -7.56 7.07
CA GLU A 379 41.39 -7.02 5.79
C GLU A 379 41.03 -7.94 4.61
N GLU A 380 41.13 -9.27 4.80
CA GLU A 380 40.70 -10.25 3.81
C GLU A 380 39.20 -10.16 3.55
N ALA A 381 38.36 -10.04 4.57
CA ALA A 381 36.93 -9.87 4.44
C ALA A 381 36.57 -8.58 3.67
N LEU A 382 37.22 -7.45 3.98
CA LEU A 382 37.00 -6.21 3.22
C LEU A 382 37.42 -6.34 1.74
N LYS A 383 38.55 -6.98 1.45
CA LYS A 383 38.98 -7.21 0.06
C LYS A 383 38.01 -8.12 -0.71
N ASN A 384 37.48 -9.14 -0.04
CA ASN A 384 36.48 -10.04 -0.63
C ASN A 384 35.14 -9.33 -0.94
N ALA A 385 34.82 -8.24 -0.24
CA ALA A 385 33.62 -7.43 -0.52
C ALA A 385 33.77 -6.54 -1.76
N LEU A 386 35.00 -6.20 -2.21
CA LEU A 386 35.24 -5.26 -3.31
C LEU A 386 34.58 -5.71 -4.63
N ASN A 387 34.94 -6.88 -5.13
CA ASN A 387 34.46 -7.37 -6.42
C ASN A 387 32.92 -7.51 -6.47
N PRO A 388 32.26 -8.10 -5.46
CA PRO A 388 30.80 -8.09 -5.40
C PRO A 388 30.19 -6.68 -5.45
N PHE A 389 30.67 -5.74 -4.64
CA PHE A 389 30.14 -4.39 -4.65
C PHE A 389 30.39 -3.64 -5.95
N GLU A 390 31.55 -3.80 -6.59
CA GLU A 390 31.85 -3.20 -7.88
C GLU A 390 30.95 -3.77 -8.99
N SER A 391 30.74 -5.09 -8.98
CA SER A 391 29.81 -5.74 -9.90
C SER A 391 28.38 -5.19 -9.74
N ALA A 392 27.90 -5.11 -8.51
CA ALA A 392 26.60 -4.56 -8.21
C ALA A 392 26.47 -3.08 -8.63
N PHE A 393 27.49 -2.27 -8.35
CA PHE A 393 27.54 -0.85 -8.73
C PHE A 393 27.44 -0.64 -10.23
N ASN A 394 28.10 -1.49 -11.01
CA ASN A 394 28.11 -1.41 -12.47
C ASN A 394 26.79 -1.91 -13.09
N LEU A 395 26.09 -2.82 -12.43
CA LEU A 395 24.84 -3.42 -12.93
C LEU A 395 23.61 -2.58 -12.61
N THR A 396 23.51 -2.05 -11.40
CA THR A 396 22.27 -1.38 -10.95
C THR A 396 22.01 -0.09 -11.72
N LYS A 397 20.74 0.11 -12.06
CA LYS A 397 20.21 1.34 -12.69
C LYS A 397 19.56 2.28 -11.69
N ASP A 398 19.39 1.82 -10.43
CA ASP A 398 18.84 2.63 -9.36
C ASP A 398 19.92 3.54 -8.78
N GLU A 399 19.79 4.84 -9.01
CA GLU A 399 20.76 5.85 -8.54
C GLU A 399 20.87 5.89 -7.01
N SER A 400 19.78 5.64 -6.28
CA SER A 400 19.82 5.58 -4.81
C SER A 400 20.63 4.39 -4.32
N LEU A 401 20.45 3.23 -4.98
CA LEU A 401 21.19 2.02 -4.69
C LEU A 401 22.67 2.17 -5.06
N LYS A 402 22.98 2.81 -6.19
CA LYS A 402 24.36 3.14 -6.57
C LYS A 402 25.10 3.95 -5.50
N VAL A 403 24.43 4.98 -4.97
CA VAL A 403 25.04 5.81 -3.91
C VAL A 403 25.28 4.98 -2.67
N SER A 404 24.33 4.11 -2.29
CA SER A 404 24.50 3.23 -1.13
C SER A 404 25.67 2.25 -1.30
N ILE A 405 25.83 1.66 -2.48
CA ILE A 405 26.96 0.78 -2.81
C ILE A 405 28.28 1.58 -2.83
N ALA A 406 28.26 2.80 -3.37
CA ALA A 406 29.43 3.68 -3.39
C ALA A 406 29.92 4.04 -1.97
N GLU A 407 29.02 4.15 -0.98
CA GLU A 407 29.41 4.35 0.43
C GLU A 407 30.24 3.17 0.97
N TYR A 408 29.82 1.92 0.69
CA TYR A 408 30.64 0.75 1.06
C TYR A 408 31.99 0.74 0.36
N LEU A 409 31.99 0.92 -0.96
CA LEU A 409 33.21 0.95 -1.76
C LEU A 409 34.17 2.06 -1.31
N LYS A 410 33.68 3.27 -1.09
CA LYS A 410 34.48 4.39 -0.55
C LYS A 410 35.17 4.00 0.76
N ASN A 411 34.45 3.39 1.70
CA ASN A 411 34.99 3.00 2.99
C ASN A 411 36.06 1.91 2.85
N ILE A 412 35.86 0.93 1.99
CA ILE A 412 36.82 -0.13 1.73
C ILE A 412 38.10 0.45 1.07
N TYR A 413 37.94 1.23 0.01
CA TYR A 413 39.05 1.86 -0.68
C TYR A 413 39.85 2.81 0.24
N TYR A 414 39.16 3.56 1.09
CA TYR A 414 39.79 4.41 2.10
C TYR A 414 40.67 3.61 3.08
N ARG A 415 40.22 2.42 3.51
CA ARG A 415 41.00 1.55 4.40
C ARG A 415 42.33 1.13 3.80
N PHE A 416 42.35 0.94 2.49
CA PHE A 416 43.54 0.47 1.76
C PHE A 416 44.26 1.57 0.98
N ILE A 417 43.96 2.85 1.20
CA ILE A 417 44.44 3.99 0.39
C ILE A 417 45.99 4.05 0.31
N SER A 418 46.71 3.59 1.35
CA SER A 418 48.17 3.54 1.39
C SER A 418 48.78 2.32 0.67
N ASN A 419 47.96 1.38 0.20
CA ASN A 419 48.46 0.13 -0.40
C ASN A 419 48.79 0.26 -1.89
N GLY A 420 48.32 1.33 -2.57
CA GLY A 420 48.64 1.57 -3.96
C GLY A 420 47.75 2.64 -4.62
N PRO A 421 48.17 3.16 -5.79
CA PRO A 421 47.44 4.21 -6.47
C PRO A 421 46.01 3.79 -6.91
N GLU A 422 45.80 2.51 -7.15
CA GLU A 422 44.46 1.96 -7.48
C GLU A 422 43.44 2.16 -6.36
N PHE A 423 43.90 2.10 -5.10
CA PHE A 423 43.01 2.34 -3.94
C PHE A 423 42.71 3.84 -3.75
N GLU A 424 43.71 4.71 -4.05
CA GLU A 424 43.51 6.15 -4.02
C GLU A 424 42.49 6.59 -5.12
N GLU A 425 42.65 6.08 -6.33
CA GLU A 425 41.73 6.34 -7.45
C GLU A 425 40.32 5.83 -7.16
N GLY A 426 40.20 4.62 -6.62
CA GLY A 426 38.93 4.02 -6.20
C GLY A 426 38.24 4.86 -5.12
N TYR A 427 39.00 5.26 -4.09
CA TYR A 427 38.46 6.14 -3.05
C TYR A 427 37.93 7.44 -3.63
N LYS A 428 38.70 8.12 -4.49
CA LYS A 428 38.30 9.39 -5.10
C LYS A 428 37.01 9.22 -5.92
N LYS A 429 36.96 8.18 -6.80
CA LYS A 429 35.80 7.87 -7.62
C LYS A 429 34.52 7.76 -6.81
N TYR A 430 34.52 6.94 -5.76
CA TYR A 430 33.31 6.66 -5.00
C TYR A 430 32.99 7.78 -4.00
N ASN A 431 34.01 8.49 -3.50
CA ASN A 431 33.80 9.67 -2.67
C ASN A 431 33.10 10.81 -3.43
N ASP A 432 33.50 11.06 -4.69
CA ASP A 432 32.87 12.08 -5.52
C ASP A 432 31.39 11.76 -5.77
N ILE A 433 31.02 10.49 -5.97
CA ILE A 433 29.63 10.04 -6.12
C ILE A 433 28.82 10.29 -4.84
N VAL A 434 29.38 9.93 -3.69
CA VAL A 434 28.71 10.13 -2.39
C VAL A 434 28.58 11.60 -2.03
N ALA A 435 29.57 12.44 -2.38
CA ALA A 435 29.58 13.89 -2.10
C ALA A 435 28.66 14.71 -3.03
N SER A 436 28.28 14.17 -4.18
CA SER A 436 27.39 14.83 -5.14
C SER A 436 25.88 14.72 -4.81
N ARG A 437 25.55 14.19 -3.64
CA ARG A 437 24.16 13.96 -3.16
C ARG A 437 23.48 15.17 -2.52
#